data_8d993401797f9bb724d474a1707f4cc8
#
_entry.id   8d993401797f9bb724d474a1707f4cc8
#
_cell.length_a   1.000
_cell.length_b   1.000
_cell.length_c   1.000
_cell.angle_alpha   90.00
_cell.angle_beta   90.00
_cell.angle_gamma   90.00
#
_symmetry.space_group_name_H-M   'P 1'
#
loop_
_entity.id
_entity.type
_entity.pdbx_description
1 polymer ?
#
loop_
_entity_poly.entity_id
_entity_poly.type
_entity_poly.pdbx_seq_one_letter_code
_entity_poly.pdbx_strand_id
1 'polypeptide(L)' 'MKKFLLWIRISSTQTANTIVFAENDFAAKQLGEAQYGIGNVLNYTEVTD' A
#
# COMPACT_ATOMS: atom_id res chain seq x y z
N MET A 1 -7.70 10.18 9.73
CA MET A 1 -6.96 9.08 9.11
C MET A 1 -5.62 9.57 8.58
N LYS A 2 -4.65 8.67 8.53
CA LYS A 2 -3.33 8.98 8.02
C LYS A 2 -3.24 8.61 6.55
N LYS A 3 -2.31 9.25 5.85
CA LYS A 3 -2.05 8.98 4.44
C LYS A 3 -0.85 8.06 4.34
N PHE A 4 -0.96 7.01 3.54
CA PHE A 4 0.14 6.06 3.33
C PHE A 4 0.42 5.89 1.84
N LEU A 5 1.70 5.84 1.51
CA LEU A 5 2.15 5.50 0.16
C LEU A 5 2.52 4.02 0.15
N LEU A 6 1.93 3.27 -0.74
CA LEU A 6 2.19 1.84 -0.88
C LEU A 6 2.95 1.57 -2.17
N TRP A 7 3.90 0.63 -2.11
CA TRP A 7 4.57 0.08 -3.28
C TRP A 7 3.95 -1.27 -3.56
N ILE A 8 3.32 -1.39 -4.72
CA ILE A 8 2.49 -2.54 -5.07
C ILE A 8 3.11 -3.24 -6.28
N ARG A 9 3.14 -4.57 -6.25
CA ARG A 9 3.50 -5.35 -7.42
C ARG A 9 2.24 -5.58 -8.24
N ILE A 10 2.25 -5.12 -9.50
CA ILE A 10 1.13 -5.33 -10.41
C ILE A 10 1.38 -6.48 -11.38
N SER A 11 2.65 -6.82 -11.62
CA SER A 11 3.00 -8.00 -12.42
C SER A 11 4.37 -8.48 -11.98
N SER A 12 4.85 -9.56 -12.58
CA SER A 12 6.16 -10.11 -12.22
C SER A 12 7.31 -9.13 -12.47
N THR A 13 7.12 -8.15 -13.34
CA THR A 13 8.17 -7.21 -13.72
C THR A 13 7.80 -5.75 -13.47
N GLN A 14 6.59 -5.47 -12.98
CA GLN A 14 6.12 -4.09 -12.82
C GLN A 14 5.63 -3.84 -11.42
N THR A 15 5.93 -2.65 -10.94
CA THR A 15 5.43 -2.15 -9.65
C THR A 15 4.80 -0.78 -9.87
N ALA A 16 3.97 -0.38 -8.93
CA ALA A 16 3.33 0.93 -8.96
C ALA A 16 3.20 1.45 -7.54
N ASN A 17 2.99 2.75 -7.42
CA ASN A 17 2.75 3.40 -6.14
C ASN A 17 1.29 3.81 -6.07
N THR A 18 0.70 3.70 -4.89
CA THR A 18 -0.67 4.16 -4.68
C THR A 18 -0.78 4.79 -3.30
N ILE A 19 -1.75 5.67 -3.14
CA ILE A 19 -2.03 6.34 -1.87
C ILE A 19 -3.29 5.74 -1.27
N VAL A 20 -3.23 5.39 0.01
CA VAL A 20 -4.40 4.95 0.76
C VAL A 20 -4.50 5.74 2.06
N PHE A 21 -5.72 5.85 2.57
CA PHE A 21 -5.99 6.48 3.87
C PHE A 21 -6.41 5.41 4.84
N ALA A 22 -5.73 5.37 5.99
CA ALA A 22 -5.98 4.34 7.00
C ALA A 22 -5.58 4.89 8.37
N GLU A 23 -6.00 4.20 9.42
CA GLU A 23 -5.71 4.63 10.79
C GLU A 23 -4.26 4.36 11.17
N ASN A 24 -3.67 3.31 10.61
CA ASN A 24 -2.29 2.93 10.90
C ASN A 24 -1.71 2.17 9.71
N ASP A 25 -0.42 1.84 9.81
CA ASP A 25 0.29 1.17 8.73
C ASP A 25 -0.25 -0.23 8.46
N PHE A 26 -0.62 -0.95 9.49
CA PHE A 26 -1.17 -2.30 9.32
C PHE A 26 -2.48 -2.26 8.53
N ALA A 27 -3.37 -1.30 8.85
CA ALA A 27 -4.61 -1.13 8.12
C ALA A 27 -4.36 -0.73 6.67
N ALA A 28 -3.35 0.13 6.43
CA ALA A 28 -2.97 0.52 5.08
C ALA A 28 -2.50 -0.68 4.27
N LYS A 29 -1.68 -1.53 4.88
CA LYS A 29 -1.21 -2.75 4.22
C LYS A 29 -2.38 -3.66 3.87
N GLN A 30 -3.31 -3.83 4.80
CA GLN A 30 -4.48 -4.68 4.55
C GLN A 30 -5.34 -4.15 3.40
N LEU A 31 -5.51 -2.84 3.32
CA LEU A 31 -6.24 -2.24 2.21
C LEU A 31 -5.55 -2.53 0.88
N GLY A 32 -4.23 -2.39 0.84
CA GLY A 32 -3.48 -2.69 -0.36
C GLY A 32 -3.60 -4.16 -0.75
N GLU A 33 -3.51 -5.05 0.22
CA GLU A 33 -3.62 -6.49 -0.07
C GLU A 33 -5.03 -6.86 -0.54
N ALA A 34 -6.06 -6.19 -0.02
CA ALA A 34 -7.42 -6.44 -0.47
C ALA A 34 -7.63 -6.01 -1.93
N GLN A 35 -6.94 -4.97 -2.36
CA GLN A 35 -7.08 -4.45 -3.73
C GLN A 35 -6.18 -5.15 -4.72
N TYR A 36 -4.97 -5.52 -4.31
CA TYR A 36 -3.93 -5.99 -5.23
C TYR A 36 -3.48 -7.43 -4.96
N GLY A 37 -3.97 -8.04 -3.89
CA GLY A 37 -3.65 -9.42 -3.57
C GLY A 37 -2.64 -9.54 -2.45
N ILE A 38 -2.77 -10.60 -1.65
CA ILE A 38 -1.87 -10.89 -0.55
C ILE A 38 -0.47 -11.12 -1.11
N GLY A 39 0.52 -10.47 -0.49
CA GLY A 39 1.91 -10.59 -0.90
C GLY A 39 2.34 -9.62 -1.98
N ASN A 40 1.42 -8.81 -2.50
CA ASN A 40 1.74 -7.84 -3.56
C ASN A 40 2.04 -6.43 -3.02
N VAL A 41 1.83 -6.20 -1.74
CA VAL A 41 2.26 -4.94 -1.11
C VAL A 41 3.72 -5.11 -0.69
N LEU A 42 4.62 -4.49 -1.42
CA LEU A 42 6.06 -4.67 -1.22
C LEU A 42 6.60 -3.80 -0.10
N ASN A 43 6.05 -2.61 0.04
CA ASN A 43 6.52 -1.67 1.06
C ASN A 43 5.43 -0.63 1.30
N TYR A 44 5.53 0.07 2.42
CA TYR A 44 4.60 1.15 2.75
C TYR A 44 5.29 2.17 3.63
N THR A 45 4.85 3.42 3.55
CA THR A 45 5.37 4.48 4.38
C THR A 45 4.27 5.50 4.64
N GLU A 46 4.29 6.10 5.83
CA GLU A 46 3.37 7.17 6.14
C GLU A 46 3.83 8.46 5.47
N VAL A 47 2.90 9.16 4.84
CA VAL A 47 3.17 10.43 4.19
C VAL A 47 2.60 11.53 5.07
N THR A 48 3.44 12.42 5.53
CA THR A 48 3.00 13.57 6.32
C THR A 48 2.95 14.80 5.44
N ASP A 49 1.89 15.55 5.59
CA ASP A 49 1.73 16.80 4.86
C ASP A 49 2.42 17.95 5.60
#